data_b12d4deeab5d91f09b5d09c5f2e6328e
#
_entry.id   b12d4deeab5d91f09b5d09c5f2e6328e
#
_cell.length_a   1.000
_cell.length_b   1.000
_cell.length_c   1.000
_cell.angle_alpha   90.00
_cell.angle_beta   90.00
_cell.angle_gamma   90.00
#
_symmetry.space_group_name_H-M   'P 1'
#
loop_
_entity.id
_entity.type
_entity.pdbx_description
1 polymer ?
#
loop_
_entity_poly.entity_id
_entity_poly.type
_entity_poly.pdbx_seq_one_letter_code
_entity_poly.pdbx_strand_id
1 'polypeptide(L)'
;MFIAILGRQPEISIAELEAVYGAKNVQKISNQAATVNCDNFSIDNLGGTIKCGQVITKIKSQKSDHNTLLQASKIIVEKYTKKLSHSQKKITLGISFYGNKTDPRNVQKIGIILKNNLKKSGVSLRLIPNKTAALSTATSHNNKLGRSEAKIEIIIAKNAYGDLIIAESRGAQNINSYTQRDRGRPKRDAFVGMLPPKLAQIMINLSGAKPNNYLWDPFCGTGTVLQEAALIGVNAYGSDLSDKMISYTTENMNWVEKTFSTNTFWQARQADATSVKLTNEQKERISRIVCETYLGQPFSAPPSPEKLHEVVGNCNHIISDFLKNIHSQIRSDTTLCIAVPAWQNHEGKFTHLPLIKNLKKLGYQQIIDKNLLYYREDQVVAREILVLKPADIAKTA
;
A
#
# COMPACT_ATOMS: atom_id res chain seq x y z
N MET A 1 11.94 16.69 -3.37
CA MET A 1 12.05 15.55 -2.43
C MET A 1 10.88 15.55 -1.49
N PHE A 2 10.27 14.40 -1.26
CA PHE A 2 9.12 14.20 -0.41
C PHE A 2 9.45 13.20 0.72
N ILE A 3 8.64 13.24 1.79
CA ILE A 3 8.60 12.19 2.80
C ILE A 3 7.29 11.41 2.63
N ALA A 4 7.38 10.10 2.67
CA ALA A 4 6.26 9.17 2.71
C ALA A 4 6.19 8.53 4.11
N ILE A 5 5.04 8.59 4.75
CA ILE A 5 4.77 7.88 6.01
C ILE A 5 4.16 6.53 5.67
N LEU A 6 4.83 5.49 6.12
CA LEU A 6 4.55 4.11 5.74
C LEU A 6 3.37 3.54 6.52
N GLY A 7 2.65 2.62 5.90
CA GLY A 7 1.58 1.86 6.51
C GLY A 7 2.08 0.76 7.46
N ARG A 8 1.19 -0.18 7.80
CA ARG A 8 1.44 -1.22 8.81
C ARG A 8 2.62 -2.13 8.45
N GLN A 9 2.78 -2.48 7.16
CA GLN A 9 3.89 -3.30 6.65
C GLN A 9 4.89 -2.41 5.92
N PRO A 10 5.95 -1.94 6.60
CA PRO A 10 6.91 -1.01 6.00
C PRO A 10 7.60 -1.54 4.75
N GLU A 11 7.97 -2.83 4.73
CA GLU A 11 8.68 -3.43 3.60
C GLU A 11 7.83 -3.46 2.33
N ILE A 12 6.54 -3.76 2.46
CA ILE A 12 5.59 -3.71 1.34
C ILE A 12 5.42 -2.27 0.84
N SER A 13 5.30 -1.31 1.79
CA SER A 13 5.17 0.11 1.44
C SER A 13 6.43 0.65 0.74
N ILE A 14 7.62 0.23 1.15
CA ILE A 14 8.89 0.59 0.50
C ILE A 14 8.95 -0.04 -0.90
N ALA A 15 8.61 -1.32 -1.04
CA ALA A 15 8.62 -1.99 -2.34
C ALA A 15 7.65 -1.30 -3.33
N GLU A 16 6.46 -0.89 -2.86
CA GLU A 16 5.53 -0.10 -3.67
C GLU A 16 6.13 1.23 -4.11
N LEU A 17 6.76 1.98 -3.19
CA LEU A 17 7.42 3.25 -3.54
C LEU A 17 8.55 3.04 -4.55
N GLU A 18 9.36 2.00 -4.38
CA GLU A 18 10.43 1.64 -5.32
C GLU A 18 9.89 1.27 -6.70
N ALA A 19 8.77 0.54 -6.77
CA ALA A 19 8.12 0.18 -8.02
C ALA A 19 7.55 1.40 -8.76
N VAL A 20 6.99 2.38 -8.03
CA VAL A 20 6.36 3.57 -8.61
C VAL A 20 7.37 4.65 -8.97
N TYR A 21 8.35 4.91 -8.11
CA TYR A 21 9.28 6.04 -8.24
C TYR A 21 10.71 5.63 -8.63
N GLY A 22 11.00 4.32 -8.68
CA GLY A 22 12.33 3.77 -8.93
C GLY A 22 13.15 3.63 -7.64
N ALA A 23 13.81 2.47 -7.47
CA ALA A 23 14.55 2.12 -6.24
C ALA A 23 15.63 3.16 -5.86
N LYS A 24 16.34 3.73 -6.83
CA LYS A 24 17.37 4.77 -6.61
C LYS A 24 16.83 6.07 -6.03
N ASN A 25 15.53 6.30 -6.15
CA ASN A 25 14.86 7.53 -5.69
C ASN A 25 14.22 7.36 -4.30
N VAL A 26 14.20 6.15 -3.74
CA VAL A 26 13.57 5.84 -2.45
C VAL A 26 14.63 5.52 -1.42
N GLN A 27 14.56 6.19 -0.27
CA GLN A 27 15.46 5.92 0.86
C GLN A 27 14.63 5.68 2.12
N LYS A 28 14.70 4.46 2.66
CA LYS A 28 14.10 4.13 3.96
C LYS A 28 14.78 4.93 5.05
N ILE A 29 14.02 5.68 5.84
CA ILE A 29 14.49 6.50 6.95
C ILE A 29 14.33 5.74 8.27
N SER A 30 13.19 5.08 8.43
CA SER A 30 12.84 4.26 9.58
C SER A 30 11.74 3.25 9.18
N ASN A 31 11.26 2.45 10.12
CA ASN A 31 10.09 1.61 9.89
C ASN A 31 8.78 2.40 9.72
N GLN A 32 8.80 3.72 9.90
CA GLN A 32 7.61 4.56 9.77
C GLN A 32 7.69 5.55 8.60
N ALA A 33 8.88 5.76 8.01
CA ALA A 33 9.08 6.79 7.01
C ALA A 33 10.14 6.45 5.97
N ALA A 34 9.94 6.95 4.75
CA ALA A 34 10.90 6.97 3.67
C ALA A 34 10.97 8.35 3.02
N THR A 35 12.11 8.72 2.44
CA THR A 35 12.18 9.86 1.51
C THR A 35 12.11 9.38 0.08
N VAL A 36 11.47 10.18 -0.77
CA VAL A 36 11.32 9.92 -2.21
C VAL A 36 11.78 11.16 -2.98
N ASN A 37 12.73 10.98 -3.88
CA ASN A 37 13.20 12.02 -4.76
C ASN A 37 12.41 11.97 -6.08
N CYS A 38 11.41 12.83 -6.20
CA CYS A 38 10.59 12.95 -7.41
C CYS A 38 10.05 14.38 -7.52
N ASP A 39 9.59 14.74 -8.72
CA ASP A 39 8.98 16.05 -8.97
C ASP A 39 7.55 16.11 -8.46
N ASN A 40 6.78 15.03 -8.70
CA ASN A 40 5.40 14.91 -8.27
C ASN A 40 5.21 13.65 -7.44
N PHE A 41 4.56 13.82 -6.28
CA PHE A 41 4.20 12.73 -5.38
C PHE A 41 2.68 12.66 -5.21
N SER A 42 2.06 11.57 -5.65
CA SER A 42 0.63 11.34 -5.52
C SER A 42 0.34 10.27 -4.46
N ILE A 43 -0.22 10.69 -3.33
CA ILE A 43 -0.61 9.77 -2.25
C ILE A 43 -1.84 8.93 -2.63
N ASP A 44 -2.71 9.47 -3.48
CA ASP A 44 -3.97 8.82 -3.83
C ASP A 44 -3.75 7.55 -4.69
N ASN A 45 -2.56 7.42 -5.30
CA ASN A 45 -2.16 6.26 -6.10
C ASN A 45 -1.36 5.22 -5.30
N LEU A 46 -1.24 5.36 -3.97
CA LEU A 46 -0.42 4.49 -3.12
C LEU A 46 -1.25 3.84 -2.02
N GLY A 47 -1.26 2.50 -2.00
CA GLY A 47 -1.93 1.72 -0.96
C GLY A 47 -1.16 1.68 0.35
N GLY A 48 0.17 1.64 0.29
CA GLY A 48 1.08 1.48 1.43
C GLY A 48 1.52 2.78 2.11
N THR A 49 1.26 3.95 1.53
CA THR A 49 1.62 5.26 2.10
C THR A 49 0.39 5.91 2.73
N ILE A 50 0.48 6.29 4.01
CA ILE A 50 -0.65 6.84 4.77
C ILE A 50 -0.67 8.37 4.85
N LYS A 51 0.49 9.02 4.73
CA LYS A 51 0.65 10.48 4.62
C LYS A 51 1.87 10.79 3.76
N CYS A 52 1.88 11.96 3.17
CA CYS A 52 3.06 12.48 2.49
C CYS A 52 3.29 13.96 2.81
N GLY A 53 4.52 14.42 2.63
CA GLY A 53 4.88 15.81 2.83
C GLY A 53 6.10 16.22 1.99
N GLN A 54 6.17 17.49 1.64
CA GLN A 54 7.35 18.05 1.00
C GLN A 54 8.41 18.38 2.04
N VAL A 55 9.62 17.86 1.87
CA VAL A 55 10.71 18.09 2.81
C VAL A 55 11.12 19.57 2.78
N ILE A 56 11.19 20.15 3.97
CA ILE A 56 11.57 21.56 4.19
C ILE A 56 13.04 21.65 4.54
N THR A 57 13.48 20.80 5.48
CA THR A 57 14.86 20.82 6.00
C THR A 57 15.20 19.50 6.69
N LYS A 58 16.49 19.25 6.83
CA LYS A 58 17.05 18.16 7.62
C LYS A 58 17.88 18.74 8.74
N ILE A 59 17.79 18.19 9.93
CA ILE A 59 18.53 18.62 11.11
C ILE A 59 19.37 17.46 11.58
N LYS A 60 20.66 17.70 11.72
CA LYS A 60 21.59 16.71 12.27
C LYS A 60 21.35 16.48 13.74
N SER A 61 21.50 15.23 14.16
CA SER A 61 21.41 14.82 15.57
C SER A 61 22.37 15.64 16.43
N GLN A 62 21.86 16.10 17.56
CA GLN A 62 22.62 16.83 18.59
C GLN A 62 23.03 15.86 19.71
N LYS A 63 23.66 16.40 20.76
CA LYS A 63 24.10 15.63 21.95
C LYS A 63 22.99 14.82 22.62
N SER A 64 21.71 15.19 22.40
CA SER A 64 20.55 14.45 22.87
C SER A 64 19.35 14.64 21.95
N ASP A 65 18.40 13.70 21.99
CA ASP A 65 17.12 13.79 21.29
C ASP A 65 16.34 15.05 21.69
N HIS A 66 16.41 15.45 22.96
CA HIS A 66 15.79 16.67 23.45
C HIS A 66 16.36 17.91 22.77
N ASN A 67 17.68 18.02 22.67
CA ASN A 67 18.33 19.15 22.01
C ASN A 67 18.05 19.19 20.51
N THR A 68 18.00 18.03 19.86
CA THR A 68 17.64 17.92 18.44
C THR A 68 16.21 18.39 18.18
N LEU A 69 15.27 17.98 19.04
CA LEU A 69 13.87 18.42 18.96
C LEU A 69 13.70 19.91 19.28
N LEU A 70 14.48 20.43 20.24
CA LEU A 70 14.48 21.86 20.57
C LEU A 70 14.95 22.72 19.39
N GLN A 71 16.02 22.29 18.69
CA GLN A 71 16.48 22.94 17.48
C GLN A 71 15.41 22.89 16.37
N ALA A 72 14.78 21.73 16.18
CA ALA A 72 13.66 21.59 15.26
C ALA A 72 12.52 22.55 15.57
N SER A 73 12.16 22.66 16.86
CA SER A 73 11.14 23.59 17.35
C SER A 73 11.46 25.04 16.99
N LYS A 74 12.69 25.49 17.21
CA LYS A 74 13.12 26.86 16.86
C LYS A 74 12.96 27.14 15.37
N ILE A 75 13.45 26.25 14.51
CA ILE A 75 13.36 26.37 13.05
C ILE A 75 11.92 26.37 12.57
N ILE A 76 11.09 25.47 13.09
CA ILE A 76 9.66 25.40 12.75
C ILE A 76 8.94 26.69 13.14
N VAL A 77 9.14 27.12 14.38
CA VAL A 77 8.47 28.32 14.92
C VAL A 77 8.87 29.56 14.13
N GLU A 78 10.16 29.78 13.89
CA GLU A 78 10.67 30.91 13.12
C GLU A 78 10.09 30.93 11.69
N LYS A 79 10.24 29.80 10.96
CA LYS A 79 9.78 29.68 9.58
C LYS A 79 8.29 29.93 9.44
N TYR A 80 7.48 29.30 10.31
CA TYR A 80 6.02 29.37 10.19
C TYR A 80 5.45 30.66 10.78
N THR A 81 6.09 31.27 11.77
CA THR A 81 5.75 32.63 12.19
C THR A 81 5.91 33.60 11.01
N LYS A 82 7.07 33.59 10.35
CA LYS A 82 7.32 34.42 9.16
C LYS A 82 6.32 34.15 8.03
N LYS A 83 6.07 32.84 7.71
CA LYS A 83 5.16 32.43 6.63
C LYS A 83 3.71 32.87 6.87
N LEU A 84 3.25 32.87 8.13
CA LEU A 84 1.84 32.98 8.47
C LEU A 84 1.45 34.31 9.13
N SER A 85 2.40 35.19 9.48
CA SER A 85 2.14 36.43 10.21
C SER A 85 1.18 37.42 9.51
N HIS A 86 1.00 37.29 8.19
CA HIS A 86 0.10 38.12 7.39
C HIS A 86 -1.14 37.37 6.90
N SER A 87 -1.42 36.16 7.45
CA SER A 87 -2.55 35.37 7.00
C SER A 87 -3.87 35.97 7.48
N GLN A 88 -4.77 36.26 6.54
CA GLN A 88 -6.15 36.67 6.82
C GLN A 88 -7.07 35.48 7.11
N LYS A 89 -6.60 34.25 6.88
CA LYS A 89 -7.40 33.04 7.08
C LYS A 89 -7.14 32.43 8.46
N LYS A 90 -8.16 31.84 9.06
CA LYS A 90 -8.01 31.02 10.28
C LYS A 90 -7.16 29.79 9.95
N ILE A 91 -5.99 29.67 10.56
CA ILE A 91 -5.08 28.56 10.36
C ILE A 91 -5.52 27.35 11.21
N THR A 92 -5.47 26.15 10.63
CA THR A 92 -5.53 24.90 11.38
C THR A 92 -4.18 24.22 11.29
N LEU A 93 -3.56 23.94 12.42
CA LEU A 93 -2.23 23.36 12.53
C LEU A 93 -2.29 22.00 13.21
N GLY A 94 -1.66 21.01 12.59
CA GLY A 94 -1.30 19.72 13.17
C GLY A 94 0.21 19.56 13.22
N ILE A 95 0.72 18.78 14.16
CA ILE A 95 2.13 18.35 14.19
C ILE A 95 2.16 16.87 14.45
N SER A 96 2.97 16.15 13.65
CA SER A 96 3.15 14.71 13.78
C SER A 96 4.63 14.38 13.86
N PHE A 97 5.01 13.57 14.83
CA PHE A 97 6.36 13.06 15.01
C PHE A 97 6.39 11.54 14.78
N TYR A 98 7.27 11.10 13.91
CA TYR A 98 7.52 9.70 13.55
C TYR A 98 8.94 9.32 13.93
N GLY A 99 9.10 8.35 14.82
CA GLY A 99 10.39 7.90 15.35
C GLY A 99 10.21 7.09 16.64
N ASN A 100 11.30 6.85 17.37
CA ASN A 100 11.23 6.17 18.66
C ASN A 100 10.40 6.98 19.67
N LYS A 101 10.02 6.34 20.80
CA LYS A 101 9.15 6.89 21.84
C LYS A 101 9.41 8.37 22.11
N THR A 102 8.47 9.22 21.74
CA THR A 102 8.48 10.68 22.02
C THR A 102 7.20 11.01 22.75
N ASP A 103 7.32 11.76 23.85
CA ASP A 103 6.17 12.23 24.60
C ASP A 103 5.32 13.17 23.70
N PRO A 104 4.01 12.90 23.53
CA PRO A 104 3.10 13.76 22.77
C PRO A 104 3.12 15.23 23.25
N ARG A 105 3.36 15.47 24.53
CA ARG A 105 3.45 16.82 25.11
C ARG A 105 4.60 17.63 24.51
N ASN A 106 5.75 16.99 24.21
CA ASN A 106 6.89 17.67 23.59
C ASN A 106 6.58 18.08 22.15
N VAL A 107 5.84 17.25 21.41
CA VAL A 107 5.36 17.58 20.06
C VAL A 107 4.33 18.72 20.13
N GLN A 108 3.40 18.64 21.07
CA GLN A 108 2.35 19.64 21.28
C GLN A 108 2.93 21.03 21.64
N LYS A 109 4.01 21.09 22.46
CA LYS A 109 4.69 22.35 22.84
C LYS A 109 5.11 23.16 21.61
N ILE A 110 5.60 22.53 20.55
CA ILE A 110 5.99 23.22 19.31
C ILE A 110 4.81 24.02 18.74
N GLY A 111 3.66 23.37 18.66
CA GLY A 111 2.42 24.01 18.18
C GLY A 111 1.91 25.13 19.09
N ILE A 112 2.05 24.98 20.42
CA ILE A 112 1.66 25.99 21.39
C ILE A 112 2.53 27.25 21.26
N ILE A 113 3.86 27.09 21.11
CA ILE A 113 4.79 28.21 20.94
C ILE A 113 4.44 28.96 19.64
N LEU A 114 4.26 28.24 18.53
CA LEU A 114 3.87 28.82 17.25
C LEU A 114 2.53 29.55 17.34
N LYS A 115 1.53 28.95 18.00
CA LYS A 115 0.21 29.57 18.22
C LYS A 115 0.33 30.89 18.98
N ASN A 116 1.14 30.92 20.05
CA ASN A 116 1.35 32.12 20.85
C ASN A 116 2.04 33.25 20.06
N ASN A 117 3.02 32.90 19.24
CA ASN A 117 3.70 33.88 18.39
C ASN A 117 2.76 34.47 17.34
N LEU A 118 1.98 33.62 16.66
CA LEU A 118 1.03 34.08 15.64
C LEU A 118 -0.12 34.90 16.24
N LYS A 119 -0.55 34.58 17.47
CA LYS A 119 -1.54 35.40 18.18
C LYS A 119 -1.05 36.84 18.40
N LYS A 120 0.25 37.03 18.68
CA LYS A 120 0.84 38.38 18.82
C LYS A 120 0.78 39.19 17.52
N SER A 121 0.78 38.49 16.37
CA SER A 121 0.63 39.09 15.02
C SER A 121 -0.83 39.16 14.55
N GLY A 122 -1.81 38.93 15.43
CA GLY A 122 -3.24 38.99 15.12
C GLY A 122 -3.79 37.76 14.37
N VAL A 123 -2.97 36.73 14.12
CA VAL A 123 -3.39 35.55 13.35
C VAL A 123 -4.09 34.53 14.24
N SER A 124 -5.30 34.12 13.83
CA SER A 124 -6.07 33.07 14.52
C SER A 124 -5.59 31.69 14.12
N LEU A 125 -5.09 30.90 15.10
CA LEU A 125 -4.64 29.54 14.90
C LEU A 125 -5.36 28.55 15.81
N ARG A 126 -5.97 27.51 15.20
CA ARG A 126 -6.48 26.32 15.87
C ARG A 126 -5.41 25.22 15.81
N LEU A 127 -4.85 24.87 16.95
CA LEU A 127 -3.95 23.73 17.09
C LEU A 127 -4.77 22.45 17.33
N ILE A 128 -4.47 21.39 16.56
CA ILE A 128 -5.07 20.06 16.76
C ILE A 128 -4.29 19.36 17.89
N PRO A 129 -4.98 18.87 18.94
CA PRO A 129 -4.30 18.24 20.07
C PRO A 129 -3.72 16.88 19.70
N ASN A 130 -2.53 16.59 20.19
CA ASN A 130 -1.86 15.33 20.05
C ASN A 130 -2.22 14.38 21.21
N LYS A 131 -2.94 13.28 20.92
CA LYS A 131 -3.13 12.16 21.87
C LYS A 131 -1.93 11.20 21.87
N THR A 132 -1.25 11.10 20.73
CA THR A 132 0.00 10.36 20.50
C THR A 132 1.00 11.27 19.82
N ALA A 133 2.25 10.84 19.65
CA ALA A 133 3.29 11.66 19.01
C ALA A 133 2.92 12.10 17.58
N ALA A 134 2.16 11.28 16.86
CA ALA A 134 1.66 11.61 15.51
C ALA A 134 0.13 11.65 15.49
N LEU A 135 -0.46 12.58 14.74
CA LEU A 135 -1.88 12.58 14.45
C LEU A 135 -2.24 11.34 13.63
N SER A 136 -3.38 10.72 13.92
CA SER A 136 -3.87 9.60 13.11
C SER A 136 -4.16 10.05 11.67
N THR A 137 -4.12 9.11 10.72
CA THR A 137 -4.48 9.38 9.31
C THR A 137 -5.89 9.97 9.22
N ALA A 138 -6.83 9.44 10.02
CA ALA A 138 -8.20 9.93 10.08
C ALA A 138 -8.26 11.39 10.57
N THR A 139 -7.52 11.75 11.61
CA THR A 139 -7.45 13.13 12.11
C THR A 139 -6.93 14.08 11.04
N SER A 140 -5.85 13.71 10.33
CA SER A 140 -5.26 14.54 9.28
C SER A 140 -6.22 14.66 8.08
N HIS A 141 -6.83 13.56 7.64
CA HIS A 141 -7.78 13.54 6.54
C HIS A 141 -9.03 14.39 6.84
N ASN A 142 -9.68 14.16 7.98
CA ASN A 142 -10.92 14.85 8.35
C ASN A 142 -10.73 16.36 8.57
N ASN A 143 -9.54 16.78 9.04
CA ASN A 143 -9.18 18.19 9.15
C ASN A 143 -8.61 18.77 7.85
N LYS A 144 -8.55 17.97 6.76
CA LYS A 144 -8.03 18.35 5.42
C LYS A 144 -6.61 18.92 5.49
N LEU A 145 -5.76 18.40 6.40
CA LEU A 145 -4.40 18.88 6.58
C LEU A 145 -3.55 18.61 5.33
N GLY A 146 -2.78 19.61 4.92
CA GLY A 146 -1.97 19.56 3.71
C GLY A 146 -2.73 19.81 2.39
N ARG A 147 -4.06 20.07 2.45
CA ARG A 147 -4.89 20.29 1.26
C ARG A 147 -5.12 21.78 0.95
N SER A 148 -4.63 22.70 1.78
CA SER A 148 -4.63 24.15 1.52
C SER A 148 -3.61 24.85 2.41
N GLU A 149 -3.26 26.09 2.06
CA GLU A 149 -2.32 26.93 2.81
C GLU A 149 -2.74 27.18 4.27
N ALA A 150 -4.03 27.15 4.55
CA ALA A 150 -4.57 27.36 5.89
C ALA A 150 -4.76 26.05 6.70
N LYS A 151 -4.50 24.89 6.08
CA LYS A 151 -4.66 23.56 6.69
C LYS A 151 -3.31 22.84 6.70
N ILE A 152 -2.49 23.13 7.70
CA ILE A 152 -1.09 22.73 7.74
C ILE A 152 -0.89 21.55 8.69
N GLU A 153 -0.11 20.57 8.28
CA GLU A 153 0.47 19.56 9.18
C GLU A 153 1.99 19.56 8.98
N ILE A 154 2.72 19.73 10.07
CA ILE A 154 4.18 19.61 10.09
C ILE A 154 4.50 18.18 10.46
N ILE A 155 5.21 17.49 9.59
CA ILE A 155 5.68 16.12 9.76
C ILE A 155 7.15 16.19 10.17
N ILE A 156 7.50 15.56 11.28
CA ILE A 156 8.86 15.39 11.77
C ILE A 156 9.14 13.89 11.79
N ALA A 157 10.14 13.44 11.06
CA ALA A 157 10.56 12.04 11.05
C ALA A 157 12.01 11.91 11.49
N LYS A 158 12.28 10.96 12.40
CA LYS A 158 13.60 10.66 12.94
C LYS A 158 14.19 9.44 12.23
N ASN A 159 15.45 9.53 11.79
CA ASN A 159 16.17 8.39 11.23
C ASN A 159 16.90 7.58 12.33
N ALA A 160 17.55 6.49 11.93
CA ALA A 160 18.30 5.63 12.84
C ALA A 160 19.49 6.33 13.51
N TYR A 161 20.02 7.38 12.90
CA TYR A 161 21.15 8.16 13.42
C TYR A 161 20.72 9.33 14.32
N GLY A 162 19.42 9.49 14.55
CA GLY A 162 18.87 10.59 15.35
C GLY A 162 18.64 11.90 14.59
N ASP A 163 18.96 11.96 13.29
CA ASP A 163 18.67 13.14 12.47
C ASP A 163 17.15 13.29 12.29
N LEU A 164 16.68 14.54 12.21
CA LEU A 164 15.28 14.85 11.95
C LEU A 164 15.08 15.38 10.53
N ILE A 165 14.05 14.87 9.88
CA ILE A 165 13.55 15.37 8.61
C ILE A 165 12.25 16.09 8.88
N ILE A 166 12.19 17.38 8.54
CA ILE A 166 11.00 18.21 8.69
C ILE A 166 10.35 18.40 7.34
N ALA A 167 9.05 18.13 7.26
CA ALA A 167 8.28 18.29 6.04
C ALA A 167 6.93 18.99 6.33
N GLU A 168 6.39 19.66 5.32
CA GLU A 168 5.02 20.14 5.30
C GLU A 168 4.14 19.14 4.56
N SER A 169 3.08 18.67 5.21
CA SER A 169 2.16 17.68 4.64
C SER A 169 1.56 18.18 3.31
N ARG A 170 1.45 17.26 2.36
CA ARG A 170 0.69 17.41 1.11
C ARG A 170 -0.62 16.63 1.14
N GLY A 171 -0.92 15.97 2.26
CA GLY A 171 -2.16 15.28 2.53
C GLY A 171 -1.97 13.94 3.23
N ALA A 172 -3.10 13.39 3.60
CA ALA A 172 -3.25 12.04 4.14
C ALA A 172 -4.11 11.21 3.19
N GLN A 173 -3.92 9.90 3.23
CA GLN A 173 -4.68 8.93 2.45
C GLN A 173 -6.18 9.13 2.67
N ASN A 174 -6.96 9.04 1.59
CA ASN A 174 -8.41 9.20 1.63
C ASN A 174 -9.10 7.96 2.23
N ILE A 175 -9.19 7.93 3.55
CA ILE A 175 -9.78 6.81 4.29
C ILE A 175 -11.26 6.59 3.96
N ASN A 176 -12.00 7.66 3.63
CA ASN A 176 -13.42 7.56 3.30
C ASN A 176 -13.61 6.82 1.97
N SER A 177 -12.80 7.14 0.96
CA SER A 177 -12.82 6.45 -0.32
C SER A 177 -12.46 4.97 -0.17
N TYR A 178 -11.44 4.63 0.64
CA TYR A 178 -11.14 3.22 0.92
C TYR A 178 -12.27 2.51 1.67
N THR A 179 -12.89 3.16 2.66
CA THR A 179 -14.05 2.59 3.38
C THR A 179 -15.21 2.34 2.43
N GLN A 180 -15.47 3.26 1.50
CA GLN A 180 -16.51 3.12 0.49
C GLN A 180 -16.23 1.91 -0.42
N ARG A 181 -15.00 1.74 -0.90
CA ARG A 181 -14.62 0.60 -1.76
C ARG A 181 -14.56 -0.73 -1.00
N ASP A 182 -14.21 -0.71 0.28
CA ASP A 182 -14.14 -1.92 1.10
C ASP A 182 -15.51 -2.37 1.60
N ARG A 183 -16.34 -1.43 2.06
CA ARG A 183 -17.59 -1.73 2.77
C ARG A 183 -18.86 -1.31 2.00
N GLY A 184 -18.77 -0.31 1.14
CA GLY A 184 -19.91 0.26 0.41
C GLY A 184 -20.21 -0.41 -0.93
N ARG A 185 -19.36 -1.32 -1.41
CA ARG A 185 -19.62 -2.08 -2.65
C ARG A 185 -20.82 -3.02 -2.48
N PRO A 186 -21.63 -3.24 -3.55
CA PRO A 186 -22.88 -3.98 -3.47
C PRO A 186 -22.72 -5.42 -3.02
N LYS A 187 -21.68 -6.10 -3.52
CA LYS A 187 -21.44 -7.53 -3.25
C LYS A 187 -20.16 -7.73 -2.44
N ARG A 188 -20.32 -8.49 -1.37
CA ARG A 188 -19.26 -8.86 -0.45
C ARG A 188 -19.44 -10.33 -0.07
N ASP A 189 -18.36 -11.06 0.01
CA ASP A 189 -18.37 -12.43 0.50
C ASP A 189 -17.34 -12.56 1.64
N ALA A 190 -17.83 -12.45 2.89
CA ALA A 190 -16.97 -12.54 4.07
C ALA A 190 -16.44 -13.97 4.31
N PHE A 191 -17.08 -14.98 3.72
CA PHE A 191 -16.72 -16.38 3.89
C PHE A 191 -15.46 -16.76 3.10
N VAL A 192 -15.31 -16.19 1.90
CA VAL A 192 -14.14 -16.45 1.03
C VAL A 192 -12.92 -15.65 1.46
N GLY A 193 -13.10 -14.64 2.31
CA GLY A 193 -12.06 -13.66 2.60
C GLY A 193 -11.90 -12.67 1.43
N MET A 194 -11.80 -11.38 1.73
CA MET A 194 -11.70 -10.37 0.68
C MET A 194 -10.34 -9.71 0.70
N LEU A 195 -9.73 -9.61 -0.48
CA LEU A 195 -8.52 -8.80 -0.66
C LEU A 195 -8.82 -7.34 -0.26
N PRO A 196 -8.06 -6.74 0.68
CA PRO A 196 -8.26 -5.34 1.01
C PRO A 196 -7.94 -4.42 -0.19
N PRO A 197 -8.76 -3.39 -0.49
CA PRO A 197 -8.50 -2.46 -1.58
C PRO A 197 -7.08 -1.86 -1.57
N LYS A 198 -6.56 -1.52 -0.40
CA LYS A 198 -5.17 -1.03 -0.27
C LYS A 198 -4.13 -2.05 -0.75
N LEU A 199 -4.33 -3.34 -0.44
CA LEU A 199 -3.40 -4.38 -0.86
C LEU A 199 -3.51 -4.63 -2.36
N ALA A 200 -4.71 -4.64 -2.93
CA ALA A 200 -4.91 -4.71 -4.37
C ALA A 200 -4.18 -3.58 -5.10
N GLN A 201 -4.33 -2.33 -4.62
CA GLN A 201 -3.63 -1.18 -5.18
C GLN A 201 -2.10 -1.33 -5.09
N ILE A 202 -1.56 -1.77 -3.95
CA ILE A 202 -0.13 -2.07 -3.80
C ILE A 202 0.32 -3.11 -4.83
N MET A 203 -0.43 -4.21 -4.97
CA MET A 203 -0.09 -5.28 -5.90
C MET A 203 -0.10 -4.83 -7.36
N ILE A 204 -1.06 -3.97 -7.74
CA ILE A 204 -1.11 -3.36 -9.07
C ILE A 204 0.14 -2.48 -9.29
N ASN A 205 0.52 -1.66 -8.31
CA ASN A 205 1.73 -0.86 -8.37
C ASN A 205 3.01 -1.71 -8.47
N LEU A 206 3.11 -2.78 -7.68
CA LEU A 206 4.23 -3.72 -7.71
C LEU A 206 4.36 -4.46 -9.07
N SER A 207 3.24 -4.70 -9.75
CA SER A 207 3.26 -5.27 -11.11
C SER A 207 3.82 -4.30 -12.16
N GLY A 208 3.95 -3.01 -11.81
CA GLY A 208 4.35 -1.96 -12.74
C GLY A 208 3.27 -1.57 -13.74
N ALA A 209 2.00 -1.86 -13.46
CA ALA A 209 0.88 -1.45 -14.32
C ALA A 209 0.79 0.08 -14.41
N LYS A 210 0.46 0.56 -15.62
CA LYS A 210 0.27 1.99 -15.93
C LYS A 210 -1.09 2.18 -16.58
N PRO A 211 -1.66 3.39 -16.58
CA PRO A 211 -2.89 3.68 -17.31
C PRO A 211 -2.83 3.12 -18.74
N ASN A 212 -3.96 2.61 -19.22
CA ASN A 212 -4.14 1.93 -20.52
C ASN A 212 -3.46 0.56 -20.66
N ASN A 213 -2.69 0.06 -19.68
CA ASN A 213 -2.27 -1.33 -19.69
C ASN A 213 -3.48 -2.25 -19.52
N TYR A 214 -3.31 -3.53 -19.85
CA TYR A 214 -4.26 -4.58 -19.58
C TYR A 214 -3.69 -5.55 -18.54
N LEU A 215 -4.40 -5.68 -17.43
CA LEU A 215 -4.12 -6.69 -16.43
C LEU A 215 -5.13 -7.84 -16.49
N TRP A 216 -4.74 -8.97 -15.95
CA TRP A 216 -5.64 -10.11 -15.73
C TRP A 216 -5.57 -10.57 -14.28
N ASP A 217 -6.75 -10.76 -13.69
CA ASP A 217 -6.93 -11.41 -12.38
C ASP A 217 -7.60 -12.79 -12.60
N PRO A 218 -6.83 -13.89 -12.56
CA PRO A 218 -7.35 -15.25 -12.77
C PRO A 218 -8.12 -15.84 -11.57
N PHE A 219 -8.16 -15.14 -10.43
CA PHE A 219 -8.87 -15.51 -9.20
C PHE A 219 -9.68 -14.32 -8.68
N CYS A 220 -10.47 -13.68 -9.54
CA CYS A 220 -10.97 -12.33 -9.30
C CYS A 220 -11.97 -12.22 -8.12
N GLY A 221 -12.57 -13.32 -7.69
CA GLY A 221 -13.50 -13.31 -6.56
C GLY A 221 -14.59 -12.26 -6.74
N THR A 222 -14.66 -11.30 -5.82
CA THR A 222 -15.61 -10.18 -5.89
C THR A 222 -15.10 -8.96 -6.69
N GLY A 223 -13.99 -9.10 -7.43
CA GLY A 223 -13.47 -8.11 -8.36
C GLY A 223 -12.65 -6.99 -7.73
N THR A 224 -12.03 -7.18 -6.57
CA THR A 224 -11.29 -6.10 -5.88
C THR A 224 -10.13 -5.56 -6.72
N VAL A 225 -9.35 -6.44 -7.38
CA VAL A 225 -8.24 -6.02 -8.23
C VAL A 225 -8.76 -5.24 -9.45
N LEU A 226 -9.84 -5.71 -10.08
CA LEU A 226 -10.45 -5.02 -11.22
C LEU A 226 -10.93 -3.61 -10.83
N GLN A 227 -11.56 -3.49 -9.66
CA GLN A 227 -12.03 -2.20 -9.13
C GLN A 227 -10.88 -1.21 -8.92
N GLU A 228 -9.80 -1.64 -8.25
CA GLU A 228 -8.64 -0.78 -8.00
C GLU A 228 -7.88 -0.46 -9.30
N ALA A 229 -7.84 -1.38 -10.27
CA ALA A 229 -7.29 -1.15 -11.60
C ALA A 229 -8.05 -0.06 -12.36
N ALA A 230 -9.38 -0.14 -12.38
CA ALA A 230 -10.23 0.86 -13.04
C ALA A 230 -10.02 2.27 -12.47
N LEU A 231 -9.85 2.40 -11.14
CA LEU A 231 -9.62 3.67 -10.47
C LEU A 231 -8.31 4.37 -10.86
N ILE A 232 -7.32 3.62 -11.34
CA ILE A 232 -6.04 4.16 -11.81
C ILE A 232 -5.88 4.11 -13.34
N GLY A 233 -6.99 3.88 -14.06
CA GLY A 233 -7.02 3.90 -15.53
C GLY A 233 -6.42 2.66 -16.20
N VAL A 234 -6.35 1.51 -15.51
CA VAL A 234 -5.86 0.23 -16.04
C VAL A 234 -7.05 -0.62 -16.47
N ASN A 235 -6.99 -1.16 -17.70
CA ASN A 235 -7.97 -2.10 -18.22
C ASN A 235 -7.80 -3.48 -17.57
N ALA A 236 -8.88 -4.25 -17.42
CA ALA A 236 -8.81 -5.50 -16.68
C ALA A 236 -9.62 -6.64 -17.30
N TYR A 237 -9.02 -7.83 -17.32
CA TYR A 237 -9.74 -9.09 -17.46
C TYR A 237 -9.83 -9.76 -16.08
N GLY A 238 -10.98 -10.31 -15.75
CA GLY A 238 -11.18 -11.13 -14.55
C GLY A 238 -11.64 -12.54 -14.92
N SER A 239 -11.23 -13.52 -14.17
CA SER A 239 -11.85 -14.85 -14.20
C SER A 239 -11.88 -15.48 -12.81
N ASP A 240 -12.86 -16.33 -12.59
CA ASP A 240 -13.01 -17.11 -11.35
C ASP A 240 -13.66 -18.45 -11.67
N LEU A 241 -13.38 -19.46 -10.88
CA LEU A 241 -14.01 -20.77 -11.02
C LEU A 241 -15.51 -20.72 -10.71
N SER A 242 -15.94 -19.82 -9.84
CA SER A 242 -17.30 -19.66 -9.38
C SER A 242 -18.09 -18.65 -10.21
N ASP A 243 -19.16 -19.10 -10.87
CA ASP A 243 -20.11 -18.22 -11.57
C ASP A 243 -20.73 -17.16 -10.65
N LYS A 244 -20.98 -17.52 -9.39
CA LYS A 244 -21.44 -16.56 -8.36
C LYS A 244 -20.44 -15.41 -8.19
N MET A 245 -19.13 -15.69 -8.19
CA MET A 245 -18.12 -14.64 -8.06
C MET A 245 -18.07 -13.74 -9.29
N ILE A 246 -18.30 -14.30 -10.47
CA ILE A 246 -18.39 -13.50 -11.71
C ILE A 246 -19.60 -12.55 -11.67
N SER A 247 -20.76 -13.02 -11.20
CA SER A 247 -21.91 -12.15 -10.97
C SER A 247 -21.60 -11.03 -9.98
N TYR A 248 -20.93 -11.34 -8.87
CA TYR A 248 -20.53 -10.34 -7.87
C TYR A 248 -19.52 -9.33 -8.42
N THR A 249 -18.53 -9.81 -9.18
CA THR A 249 -17.56 -8.94 -9.87
C THR A 249 -18.27 -7.99 -10.82
N THR A 250 -19.22 -8.48 -11.61
CA THR A 250 -19.98 -7.68 -12.57
C THR A 250 -20.77 -6.57 -11.87
N GLU A 251 -21.49 -6.90 -10.79
CA GLU A 251 -22.25 -5.90 -10.02
C GLU A 251 -21.34 -4.85 -9.37
N ASN A 252 -20.21 -5.29 -8.82
CA ASN A 252 -19.25 -4.39 -8.20
C ASN A 252 -18.56 -3.48 -9.22
N MET A 253 -18.22 -3.98 -10.41
CA MET A 253 -17.60 -3.17 -11.46
C MET A 253 -18.58 -2.12 -12.02
N ASN A 254 -19.84 -2.48 -12.27
CA ASN A 254 -20.89 -1.53 -12.66
C ASN A 254 -21.08 -0.43 -11.60
N TRP A 255 -20.99 -0.79 -10.31
CA TRP A 255 -21.06 0.17 -9.22
C TRP A 255 -19.83 1.10 -9.20
N VAL A 256 -18.61 0.58 -9.44
CA VAL A 256 -17.39 1.40 -9.52
C VAL A 256 -17.49 2.41 -10.66
N GLU A 257 -17.87 1.98 -11.86
CA GLU A 257 -18.05 2.86 -13.00
C GLU A 257 -19.00 4.02 -12.68
N LYS A 258 -20.16 3.70 -12.11
CA LYS A 258 -21.17 4.70 -11.74
C LYS A 258 -20.70 5.62 -10.61
N THR A 259 -20.04 5.09 -9.59
CA THR A 259 -19.71 5.82 -8.35
C THR A 259 -18.47 6.70 -8.50
N PHE A 260 -17.49 6.23 -9.26
CA PHE A 260 -16.19 6.89 -9.40
C PHE A 260 -15.95 7.42 -10.82
N SER A 261 -16.91 7.28 -11.73
CA SER A 261 -16.83 7.74 -13.12
C SER A 261 -15.60 7.20 -13.85
N THR A 262 -15.29 5.91 -13.64
CA THR A 262 -14.21 5.25 -14.37
C THR A 262 -14.65 4.90 -15.78
N ASN A 263 -13.72 4.98 -16.74
CA ASN A 263 -13.98 4.68 -18.16
C ASN A 263 -12.88 3.75 -18.68
N THR A 264 -12.70 2.61 -18.04
CA THR A 264 -11.73 1.58 -18.44
C THR A 264 -12.46 0.37 -19.00
N PHE A 265 -11.79 -0.33 -19.91
CA PHE A 265 -12.30 -1.63 -20.33
C PHE A 265 -12.19 -2.63 -19.19
N TRP A 266 -13.25 -3.42 -19.00
CA TRP A 266 -13.19 -4.61 -18.17
C TRP A 266 -14.09 -5.73 -18.71
N GLN A 267 -13.69 -6.96 -18.43
CA GLN A 267 -14.47 -8.15 -18.76
C GLN A 267 -14.21 -9.22 -17.68
N ALA A 268 -15.27 -9.87 -17.22
CA ALA A 268 -15.17 -11.00 -16.28
C ALA A 268 -15.89 -12.23 -16.87
N ARG A 269 -15.31 -13.41 -16.69
CA ARG A 269 -15.88 -14.69 -17.14
C ARG A 269 -15.54 -15.83 -16.20
N GLN A 270 -16.42 -16.84 -16.17
CA GLN A 270 -16.11 -18.07 -15.45
C GLN A 270 -14.98 -18.83 -16.18
N ALA A 271 -13.94 -19.21 -15.44
CA ALA A 271 -12.88 -20.07 -15.93
C ALA A 271 -12.03 -20.64 -14.78
N ASP A 272 -11.49 -21.82 -14.99
CA ASP A 272 -10.51 -22.43 -14.09
C ASP A 272 -9.10 -21.96 -14.47
N ALA A 273 -8.42 -21.29 -13.54
CA ALA A 273 -7.08 -20.75 -13.73
C ALA A 273 -6.04 -21.83 -14.10
N THR A 274 -6.24 -23.06 -13.63
CA THR A 274 -5.32 -24.19 -13.89
C THR A 274 -5.40 -24.76 -15.30
N SER A 275 -6.48 -24.45 -16.05
CA SER A 275 -6.73 -25.02 -17.38
C SER A 275 -7.17 -24.01 -18.44
N VAL A 276 -7.50 -22.77 -18.06
CA VAL A 276 -7.98 -21.72 -18.97
C VAL A 276 -7.04 -21.47 -20.13
N LYS A 277 -7.62 -21.26 -21.31
CA LYS A 277 -6.91 -20.82 -22.51
C LYS A 277 -7.24 -19.35 -22.79
N LEU A 278 -6.18 -18.55 -22.90
CA LEU A 278 -6.28 -17.15 -23.30
C LEU A 278 -6.57 -17.05 -24.81
N THR A 279 -7.43 -16.15 -25.21
CA THR A 279 -7.63 -15.83 -26.63
C THR A 279 -6.39 -15.13 -27.19
N ASN A 280 -6.24 -15.09 -28.51
CA ASN A 280 -5.11 -14.39 -29.14
C ASN A 280 -5.07 -12.92 -28.74
N GLU A 281 -6.23 -12.24 -28.70
CA GLU A 281 -6.35 -10.86 -28.23
C GLU A 281 -5.86 -10.70 -26.77
N GLN A 282 -6.23 -11.60 -25.87
CA GLN A 282 -5.79 -11.59 -24.49
C GLN A 282 -4.28 -11.80 -24.37
N LYS A 283 -3.70 -12.74 -25.14
CA LYS A 283 -2.25 -12.97 -25.15
C LYS A 283 -1.44 -11.76 -25.59
N GLU A 284 -1.97 -10.99 -26.53
CA GLU A 284 -1.34 -9.77 -27.03
C GLU A 284 -1.48 -8.60 -26.03
N ARG A 285 -2.67 -8.42 -25.45
CA ARG A 285 -2.99 -7.27 -24.61
C ARG A 285 -2.51 -7.42 -23.18
N ILE A 286 -2.64 -8.60 -22.55
CA ILE A 286 -2.29 -8.81 -21.15
C ILE A 286 -0.79 -8.65 -20.97
N SER A 287 -0.42 -7.59 -20.25
CA SER A 287 0.97 -7.31 -19.91
C SER A 287 1.22 -7.46 -18.41
N ARG A 288 0.17 -7.62 -17.60
CA ARG A 288 0.23 -7.75 -16.14
C ARG A 288 -0.75 -8.83 -15.68
N ILE A 289 -0.33 -9.61 -14.69
CA ILE A 289 -1.20 -10.53 -13.96
C ILE A 289 -1.15 -10.12 -12.49
N VAL A 290 -2.30 -9.83 -11.90
CA VAL A 290 -2.39 -9.39 -10.49
C VAL A 290 -3.54 -10.14 -9.85
N CYS A 291 -3.25 -10.97 -8.85
CA CYS A 291 -4.28 -11.74 -8.17
C CYS A 291 -3.91 -12.11 -6.73
N GLU A 292 -4.91 -12.27 -5.90
CA GLU A 292 -4.84 -13.10 -4.71
C GLU A 292 -5.20 -14.53 -5.13
N THR A 293 -4.24 -15.44 -5.02
CA THR A 293 -4.46 -16.85 -5.38
C THR A 293 -5.36 -17.54 -4.33
N TYR A 294 -5.66 -18.82 -4.53
CA TYR A 294 -6.37 -19.59 -3.52
C TYR A 294 -5.57 -19.66 -2.21
N LEU A 295 -6.14 -19.15 -1.12
CA LEU A 295 -5.50 -19.07 0.20
C LEU A 295 -5.76 -20.28 1.09
N GLY A 296 -6.49 -21.29 0.60
CA GLY A 296 -6.97 -22.40 1.39
C GLY A 296 -8.24 -22.05 2.19
N GLN A 297 -8.63 -22.97 3.07
CA GLN A 297 -9.76 -22.73 3.96
C GLN A 297 -9.39 -21.72 5.07
N PRO A 298 -10.35 -20.92 5.56
CA PRO A 298 -10.12 -20.02 6.68
C PRO A 298 -9.87 -20.79 7.97
N PHE A 299 -8.96 -20.28 8.80
CA PHE A 299 -8.66 -20.81 10.13
C PHE A 299 -8.89 -19.74 11.19
N SER A 300 -9.58 -20.10 12.28
CA SER A 300 -9.75 -19.25 13.46
C SER A 300 -8.59 -19.38 14.46
N ALA A 301 -7.83 -20.47 14.37
CA ALA A 301 -6.63 -20.75 15.16
C ALA A 301 -5.63 -21.55 14.31
N PRO A 302 -4.32 -21.55 14.62
CA PRO A 302 -3.34 -22.37 13.91
C PRO A 302 -3.78 -23.83 13.83
N PRO A 303 -3.82 -24.44 12.62
CA PRO A 303 -4.24 -25.84 12.44
C PRO A 303 -3.23 -26.83 13.00
N SER A 304 -3.65 -28.09 13.17
CA SER A 304 -2.71 -29.17 13.50
C SER A 304 -1.66 -29.34 12.39
N PRO A 305 -0.48 -29.93 12.68
CA PRO A 305 0.56 -30.17 11.69
C PRO A 305 0.08 -30.96 10.46
N GLU A 306 -0.77 -31.99 10.67
CA GLU A 306 -1.34 -32.82 9.60
C GLU A 306 -2.26 -31.98 8.72
N LYS A 307 -3.15 -31.18 9.33
CA LYS A 307 -4.08 -30.31 8.59
C LYS A 307 -3.35 -29.21 7.86
N LEU A 308 -2.30 -28.64 8.46
CA LEU A 308 -1.45 -27.66 7.81
C LEU A 308 -0.76 -28.27 6.57
N HIS A 309 -0.21 -29.49 6.70
CA HIS A 309 0.44 -30.19 5.60
C HIS A 309 -0.53 -30.42 4.42
N GLU A 310 -1.75 -30.88 4.70
CA GLU A 310 -2.81 -31.08 3.69
C GLU A 310 -3.11 -29.77 2.95
N VAL A 311 -3.35 -28.67 3.68
CA VAL A 311 -3.73 -27.38 3.08
C VAL A 311 -2.57 -26.76 2.29
N VAL A 312 -1.34 -26.83 2.82
CA VAL A 312 -0.13 -26.40 2.12
C VAL A 312 0.04 -27.16 0.81
N GLY A 313 -0.15 -28.51 0.84
CA GLY A 313 -0.07 -29.35 -0.34
C GLY A 313 -1.09 -28.98 -1.41
N ASN A 314 -2.35 -28.78 -1.01
CA ASN A 314 -3.44 -28.40 -1.91
C ASN A 314 -3.21 -27.02 -2.54
N CYS A 315 -2.89 -26.00 -1.75
CA CYS A 315 -2.59 -24.65 -2.26
C CYS A 315 -1.37 -24.68 -3.20
N ASN A 316 -0.33 -25.42 -2.82
CA ASN A 316 0.88 -25.55 -3.64
C ASN A 316 0.60 -26.20 -5.01
N HIS A 317 -0.27 -27.20 -5.03
CA HIS A 317 -0.69 -27.89 -6.26
C HIS A 317 -1.46 -26.93 -7.19
N ILE A 318 -2.53 -26.32 -6.70
CA ILE A 318 -3.38 -25.39 -7.47
C ILE A 318 -2.55 -24.24 -8.07
N ILE A 319 -1.70 -23.61 -7.25
CA ILE A 319 -0.92 -22.45 -7.70
C ILE A 319 0.18 -22.86 -8.65
N SER A 320 0.81 -24.04 -8.45
CA SER A 320 1.80 -24.57 -9.40
C SER A 320 1.18 -24.89 -10.73
N ASP A 321 -0.02 -25.48 -10.78
CA ASP A 321 -0.69 -25.82 -12.02
C ASP A 321 -1.20 -24.57 -12.76
N PHE A 322 -1.68 -23.57 -12.03
CA PHE A 322 -1.95 -22.25 -12.60
C PHE A 322 -0.70 -21.67 -13.28
N LEU A 323 0.43 -21.59 -12.58
CA LEU A 323 1.67 -21.04 -13.13
C LEU A 323 2.16 -21.83 -14.36
N LYS A 324 2.12 -23.18 -14.33
CA LYS A 324 2.46 -24.02 -15.48
C LYS A 324 1.53 -23.76 -16.67
N ASN A 325 0.21 -23.69 -16.41
CA ASN A 325 -0.77 -23.48 -17.48
C ASN A 325 -0.53 -22.17 -18.23
N ILE A 326 -0.24 -21.09 -17.53
CA ILE A 326 -0.11 -19.78 -18.17
C ILE A 326 1.27 -19.49 -18.76
N HIS A 327 2.32 -20.21 -18.33
CA HIS A 327 3.70 -19.94 -18.76
C HIS A 327 3.86 -19.81 -20.27
N SER A 328 3.30 -20.75 -21.02
CA SER A 328 3.38 -20.76 -22.50
C SER A 328 2.37 -19.82 -23.18
N GLN A 329 1.49 -19.20 -22.44
CA GLN A 329 0.41 -18.36 -22.95
C GLN A 329 0.66 -16.87 -22.79
N ILE A 330 1.63 -16.48 -21.96
CA ILE A 330 1.96 -15.08 -21.64
C ILE A 330 3.29 -14.68 -22.27
N ARG A 331 3.47 -13.40 -22.47
CA ARG A 331 4.69 -12.85 -23.06
C ARG A 331 5.83 -12.85 -22.02
N SER A 332 7.07 -12.89 -22.49
CA SER A 332 8.27 -12.85 -21.64
C SER A 332 8.41 -11.55 -20.80
N ASP A 333 7.79 -10.44 -21.26
CA ASP A 333 7.77 -9.17 -20.54
C ASP A 333 6.57 -9.03 -19.59
N THR A 334 5.66 -10.01 -19.54
CA THR A 334 4.52 -10.00 -18.61
C THR A 334 5.02 -10.08 -17.17
N THR A 335 4.57 -9.13 -16.32
CA THR A 335 4.86 -9.17 -14.88
C THR A 335 3.67 -9.73 -14.12
N LEU A 336 3.94 -10.69 -13.23
CA LEU A 336 2.96 -11.26 -12.34
C LEU A 336 3.21 -10.71 -10.92
N CYS A 337 2.18 -10.15 -10.29
CA CYS A 337 2.18 -9.85 -8.85
C CYS A 337 1.09 -10.69 -8.19
N ILE A 338 1.48 -11.77 -7.54
CA ILE A 338 0.55 -12.73 -6.95
C ILE A 338 0.70 -12.76 -5.43
N ALA A 339 -0.42 -12.79 -4.72
CA ALA A 339 -0.44 -13.03 -3.28
C ALA A 339 -0.76 -14.50 -3.03
N VAL A 340 0.19 -15.21 -2.43
CA VAL A 340 0.07 -16.62 -2.07
C VAL A 340 -0.06 -16.77 -0.55
N PRO A 341 -0.67 -17.86 -0.04
CA PRO A 341 -0.82 -18.05 1.41
C PRO A 341 0.50 -18.36 2.11
N ALA A 342 0.62 -17.83 3.32
CA ALA A 342 1.58 -18.29 4.32
C ALA A 342 0.86 -18.41 5.67
N TRP A 343 1.17 -19.41 6.47
CA TRP A 343 0.44 -19.71 7.71
C TRP A 343 1.30 -19.42 8.93
N GLN A 344 0.77 -18.60 9.84
CA GLN A 344 1.43 -18.24 11.09
C GLN A 344 1.12 -19.27 12.17
N ASN A 345 2.15 -19.75 12.86
CA ASN A 345 2.01 -20.59 14.03
C ASN A 345 1.87 -19.77 15.33
N HIS A 346 1.68 -20.43 16.47
CA HIS A 346 1.58 -19.77 17.78
C HIS A 346 2.82 -18.97 18.21
N GLU A 347 3.99 -19.28 17.64
CA GLU A 347 5.25 -18.57 17.91
C GLU A 347 5.47 -17.37 16.97
N GLY A 348 4.52 -17.09 16.07
CA GLY A 348 4.67 -16.03 15.07
C GLY A 348 5.55 -16.39 13.87
N LYS A 349 5.95 -17.66 13.72
CA LYS A 349 6.72 -18.15 12.57
C LYS A 349 5.78 -18.53 11.43
N PHE A 350 6.24 -18.30 10.19
CA PHE A 350 5.45 -18.58 9.00
C PHE A 350 5.89 -19.87 8.29
N THR A 351 4.91 -20.65 7.87
CA THR A 351 5.06 -21.75 6.91
C THR A 351 4.74 -21.21 5.53
N HIS A 352 5.71 -21.31 4.62
CA HIS A 352 5.62 -20.83 3.24
C HIS A 352 5.32 -21.98 2.27
N LEU A 353 4.79 -21.65 1.08
CA LEU A 353 4.56 -22.64 0.04
C LEU A 353 5.87 -23.19 -0.53
N PRO A 354 6.00 -24.53 -0.72
CA PRO A 354 7.19 -25.14 -1.32
C PRO A 354 7.53 -24.65 -2.73
N LEU A 355 6.51 -24.24 -3.52
CA LEU A 355 6.70 -23.73 -4.88
C LEU A 355 7.63 -22.51 -4.95
N ILE A 356 7.70 -21.70 -3.90
CA ILE A 356 8.52 -20.48 -3.88
C ILE A 356 10.00 -20.81 -4.10
N LYS A 357 10.49 -21.92 -3.52
CA LYS A 357 11.85 -22.42 -3.74
C LYS A 357 12.05 -23.05 -5.14
N ASN A 358 10.95 -23.32 -5.83
CA ASN A 358 10.95 -24.04 -7.12
C ASN A 358 10.48 -23.16 -8.30
N LEU A 359 10.37 -21.83 -8.12
CA LEU A 359 9.89 -20.93 -9.17
C LEU A 359 10.66 -21.07 -10.49
N LYS A 360 11.98 -21.23 -10.44
CA LYS A 360 12.80 -21.46 -11.65
C LYS A 360 12.41 -22.73 -12.40
N LYS A 361 12.05 -23.82 -11.70
CA LYS A 361 11.57 -25.07 -12.33
C LYS A 361 10.19 -24.89 -12.95
N LEU A 362 9.40 -23.94 -12.46
CA LEU A 362 8.10 -23.56 -13.02
C LEU A 362 8.23 -22.55 -14.18
N GLY A 363 9.45 -22.11 -14.52
CA GLY A 363 9.71 -21.14 -15.58
C GLY A 363 9.53 -19.69 -15.15
N TYR A 364 9.76 -19.37 -13.87
CA TYR A 364 9.61 -18.01 -13.38
C TYR A 364 10.83 -17.54 -12.59
N GLN A 365 11.09 -16.24 -12.71
CA GLN A 365 12.09 -15.54 -11.90
C GLN A 365 11.41 -14.51 -11.01
N GLN A 366 11.73 -14.50 -9.73
CA GLN A 366 11.33 -13.44 -8.82
C GLN A 366 12.16 -12.19 -9.08
N ILE A 367 11.51 -11.04 -9.28
CA ILE A 367 12.17 -9.78 -9.64
C ILE A 367 12.26 -8.81 -8.46
N ILE A 368 11.55 -9.06 -7.38
CA ILE A 368 11.71 -8.36 -6.10
C ILE A 368 12.13 -9.41 -5.07
N ASP A 369 13.42 -9.44 -4.76
CA ASP A 369 14.01 -10.37 -3.78
C ASP A 369 13.89 -9.79 -2.37
N LYS A 370 12.64 -9.64 -1.91
CA LYS A 370 12.29 -9.19 -0.56
C LYS A 370 11.15 -10.07 -0.05
N ASN A 371 11.15 -10.37 1.23
CA ASN A 371 10.02 -11.04 1.87
C ASN A 371 8.89 -10.01 2.08
N LEU A 372 7.88 -10.04 1.24
CA LEU A 372 6.74 -9.11 1.25
C LEU A 372 5.53 -9.80 1.88
N LEU A 373 5.49 -9.89 3.20
CA LEU A 373 4.40 -10.50 3.96
C LEU A 373 3.38 -9.45 4.40
N TYR A 374 2.14 -9.63 3.94
CA TYR A 374 0.98 -8.89 4.43
C TYR A 374 0.19 -9.74 5.41
N TYR A 375 0.18 -9.35 6.68
CA TYR A 375 -0.50 -10.09 7.75
C TYR A 375 -1.10 -9.16 8.80
N ARG A 376 -1.98 -9.73 9.62
CA ARG A 376 -2.45 -9.14 10.88
C ARG A 376 -2.15 -10.12 11.99
N GLU A 377 -1.85 -9.60 13.18
CA GLU A 377 -1.48 -10.43 14.34
C GLU A 377 -2.59 -11.40 14.77
N ASP A 378 -3.84 -11.05 14.49
CA ASP A 378 -5.04 -11.83 14.77
C ASP A 378 -5.44 -12.82 13.66
N GLN A 379 -4.65 -12.94 12.59
CA GLN A 379 -4.93 -13.81 11.45
C GLN A 379 -3.89 -14.91 11.30
N VAL A 380 -4.37 -16.14 11.12
CA VAL A 380 -3.53 -17.33 10.87
C VAL A 380 -2.94 -17.29 9.46
N VAL A 381 -3.72 -16.86 8.47
CA VAL A 381 -3.32 -16.86 7.07
C VAL A 381 -2.83 -15.46 6.68
N ALA A 382 -1.56 -15.37 6.35
CA ALA A 382 -0.92 -14.22 5.75
C ALA A 382 -0.91 -14.34 4.22
N ARG A 383 -0.59 -13.25 3.55
CA ARG A 383 -0.38 -13.17 2.11
C ARG A 383 1.08 -12.86 1.84
N GLU A 384 1.78 -13.78 1.22
CA GLU A 384 3.14 -13.55 0.72
C GLU A 384 3.05 -13.07 -0.72
N ILE A 385 3.59 -11.87 -0.99
CA ILE A 385 3.49 -11.23 -2.29
C ILE A 385 4.74 -11.59 -3.10
N LEU A 386 4.53 -12.24 -4.24
CA LEU A 386 5.56 -12.61 -5.19
C LEU A 386 5.42 -11.74 -6.44
N VAL A 387 6.53 -11.12 -6.86
CA VAL A 387 6.59 -10.36 -8.12
C VAL A 387 7.50 -11.11 -9.08
N LEU A 388 6.91 -11.67 -10.15
CA LEU A 388 7.53 -12.66 -11.02
C LEU A 388 7.56 -12.18 -12.45
N LYS A 389 8.51 -12.72 -13.23
CA LYS A 389 8.52 -12.70 -14.69
C LYS A 389 8.73 -14.10 -15.24
N PRO A 390 8.18 -14.41 -16.43
CA PRO A 390 8.57 -15.62 -17.16
C PRO A 390 10.08 -15.63 -17.39
N ALA A 391 10.67 -16.80 -17.23
CA ALA A 391 12.07 -17.09 -17.53
C ALA A 391 12.14 -18.40 -18.30
N ASP A 392 13.26 -18.66 -18.95
CA ASP A 392 13.47 -19.94 -19.58
C ASP A 392 13.42 -21.06 -18.55
N ILE A 393 12.69 -22.11 -18.85
CA ILE A 393 12.67 -23.31 -18.01
C ILE A 393 14.09 -23.89 -18.05
N ALA A 394 14.78 -23.83 -16.92
CA ALA A 394 16.10 -24.44 -16.80
C ALA A 394 15.94 -25.95 -17.18
N LYS A 395 16.54 -26.37 -18.29
CA LYS A 395 16.66 -27.77 -18.59
C LYS A 395 17.41 -28.40 -17.42
N THR A 396 16.71 -29.21 -16.64
CA THR A 396 17.32 -30.03 -15.60
C THR A 396 18.30 -30.96 -16.33
N ALA A 397 19.59 -30.69 -16.13
CA ALA A 397 20.64 -31.62 -16.53
C ALA A 397 20.57 -32.88 -15.65
#